data_d4f774985ae65f6e570cae9a75abe35e
#
_entry.id   d4f774985ae65f6e570cae9a75abe35e
#
_cell.length_a   1.000
_cell.length_b   1.000
_cell.length_c   1.000
_cell.angle_alpha   90.00
_cell.angle_beta   90.00
_cell.angle_gamma   90.00
#
_symmetry.space_group_name_H-M   'P 1'
#
loop_
_entity.id
_entity.type
_entity.pdbx_description
1 polymer ?
#
loop_
_entity_poly.entity_id
_entity_poly.type
_entity_poly.pdbx_seq_one_letter_code
_entity_poly.pdbx_strand_id
1 'polypeptide(L)'
;NSIQSDLLDKSRNDSNAFGLQGYADIKFFRDLTLTINASIYDTENRAEIAYNPFYGYSANTGGGVSTYHYRTFDVNTQQLLKYKHAFPKGHNIDFLLGHEYNRNTSTTTGASKTDVFAYEVNTELDGTLIKESISGSREVYNTEGFLFRGQYDYNGKYFGSASYRLDGSSAFHPKHRWGSFWSVGGAWILSKENWFRSKAFDMLKFKASYGVQGNDGIPSYYYTRLYNIGTVNSKGATTFKSQGNEDITWESNGNFNTGIEAEMFGGRLSAEVNYYYRITSDMLLWKTVPLGMGYSGYYDNVGDMVNQGVEFNISGSIIRTKNVNWSVNLNLSHNRNEVTYLPAENKSSAIEGHGGYLSGYRYVGENLPLYTWYIKKYAGVNEVGLPMWYKSDGTTTTTWDNGAYFLCGDPHPDVYGGFGTSLNAHGFDFTVNFLYSVGGQVMDNGYLGLMGVPYAGVSGGNYHKD
;
A
#
# COMPACT_ATOMS: atom_id res chain seq x y z
N ASN A 1 -22.09 -23.92 1.81
CA ASN A 1 -23.05 -23.18 2.64
C ASN A 1 -24.36 -23.09 1.86
N SER A 2 -25.49 -23.48 2.45
CA SER A 2 -26.77 -23.29 1.81
C SER A 2 -27.15 -21.81 1.97
N ILE A 3 -27.79 -21.23 0.95
CA ILE A 3 -28.40 -19.89 1.00
C ILE A 3 -29.27 -19.73 2.27
N GLN A 4 -29.91 -20.80 2.71
CA GLN A 4 -30.73 -20.84 3.91
C GLN A 4 -29.94 -20.66 5.21
N SER A 5 -28.69 -21.14 5.28
CA SER A 5 -27.77 -20.85 6.41
C SER A 5 -27.41 -19.38 6.49
N ASP A 6 -27.03 -18.80 5.35
CA ASP A 6 -26.59 -17.41 5.31
C ASP A 6 -27.75 -16.43 5.61
N LEU A 7 -28.99 -16.79 5.29
CA LEU A 7 -30.18 -15.98 5.63
C LEU A 7 -30.56 -16.00 7.11
N LEU A 8 -30.15 -17.04 7.84
CA LEU A 8 -30.44 -17.18 9.27
C LEU A 8 -29.30 -16.66 10.16
N ASP A 9 -28.09 -16.53 9.63
CA ASP A 9 -26.98 -15.98 10.39
C ASP A 9 -27.19 -14.47 10.61
N LYS A 10 -26.87 -13.99 11.80
CA LYS A 10 -26.99 -12.59 12.17
C LYS A 10 -25.61 -11.98 12.25
N SER A 11 -25.40 -10.81 11.65
CA SER A 11 -24.18 -10.05 11.75
C SER A 11 -24.51 -8.59 12.05
N ARG A 12 -23.87 -8.06 13.09
CA ARG A 12 -23.99 -6.68 13.50
C ARG A 12 -22.62 -6.06 13.64
N ASN A 13 -22.46 -4.85 13.13
CA ASN A 13 -21.24 -4.06 13.28
C ASN A 13 -21.59 -2.64 13.67
N ASP A 14 -21.25 -2.25 14.89
CA ASP A 14 -21.46 -0.92 15.42
C ASP A 14 -20.10 -0.19 15.43
N SER A 15 -20.00 0.92 14.73
CA SER A 15 -18.78 1.72 14.67
C SER A 15 -19.05 3.12 15.20
N ASN A 16 -18.23 3.55 16.16
CA ASN A 16 -18.23 4.88 16.71
C ASN A 16 -16.87 5.55 16.42
N ALA A 17 -16.89 6.80 16.03
CA ALA A 17 -15.70 7.59 15.84
C ALA A 17 -15.87 8.96 16.51
N PHE A 18 -14.86 9.35 17.27
CA PHE A 18 -14.77 10.67 17.88
C PHE A 18 -13.45 11.31 17.50
N GLY A 19 -13.52 12.50 16.92
CA GLY A 19 -12.34 13.29 16.55
C GLY A 19 -12.43 14.68 17.16
N LEU A 20 -11.34 15.10 17.81
CA LEU A 20 -11.15 16.46 18.30
C LEU A 20 -9.83 16.99 17.76
N GLN A 21 -9.87 18.13 17.09
CA GLN A 21 -8.69 18.83 16.59
C GLN A 21 -8.76 20.30 17.01
N GLY A 22 -7.66 20.81 17.52
CA GLY A 22 -7.47 22.21 17.84
C GLY A 22 -6.15 22.72 17.30
N TYR A 23 -6.11 24.00 17.00
CA TYR A 23 -4.87 24.68 16.66
C TYR A 23 -4.81 26.09 17.27
N ALA A 24 -3.60 26.60 17.44
CA ALA A 24 -3.35 27.96 17.85
C ALA A 24 -2.21 28.57 17.02
N ASP A 25 -2.46 29.71 16.42
CA ASP A 25 -1.44 30.51 15.71
C ASP A 25 -1.01 31.69 16.58
N ILE A 26 0.26 31.69 16.94
CA ILE A 26 0.88 32.76 17.74
C ILE A 26 1.80 33.55 16.80
N LYS A 27 1.44 34.77 16.50
CA LYS A 27 2.25 35.69 15.67
C LYS A 27 3.16 36.52 16.56
N PHE A 28 4.46 36.25 16.53
CA PHE A 28 5.45 37.05 17.25
C PHE A 28 5.78 38.35 16.53
N PHE A 29 5.93 38.26 15.21
CA PHE A 29 6.21 39.38 14.31
C PHE A 29 5.40 39.23 13.05
N ARG A 30 5.46 40.24 12.15
CA ARG A 30 4.77 40.18 10.86
C ARG A 30 5.07 38.91 10.08
N ASP A 31 6.33 38.44 10.17
CA ASP A 31 6.87 37.37 9.33
C ASP A 31 7.09 36.04 10.08
N LEU A 32 6.90 36.01 11.41
CA LEU A 32 7.14 34.85 12.27
C LEU A 32 5.87 34.37 12.98
N THR A 33 5.48 33.16 12.70
CA THR A 33 4.28 32.52 13.28
C THR A 33 4.66 31.15 13.85
N LEU A 34 4.22 30.87 15.08
CA LEU A 34 4.23 29.52 15.66
C LEU A 34 2.80 28.98 15.59
N THR A 35 2.65 27.85 14.93
CA THR A 35 1.40 27.08 14.90
C THR A 35 1.55 25.85 15.80
N ILE A 36 0.63 25.68 16.75
CA ILE A 36 0.56 24.48 17.59
C ILE A 36 -0.73 23.76 17.19
N ASN A 37 -0.62 22.53 16.72
CA ASN A 37 -1.73 21.64 16.42
C ASN A 37 -1.76 20.51 17.43
N ALA A 38 -2.97 20.12 17.85
CA ALA A 38 -3.19 18.92 18.65
C ALA A 38 -4.48 18.24 18.16
N SER A 39 -4.42 16.92 18.00
CA SER A 39 -5.59 16.13 17.66
C SER A 39 -5.65 14.84 18.45
N ILE A 40 -6.88 14.44 18.76
CA ILE A 40 -7.21 13.13 19.33
C ILE A 40 -8.24 12.50 18.41
N TYR A 41 -8.04 11.24 18.08
CA TYR A 41 -8.97 10.46 17.30
C TYR A 41 -9.19 9.10 17.96
N ASP A 42 -10.44 8.79 18.30
CA ASP A 42 -10.86 7.56 18.96
C ASP A 42 -11.87 6.85 18.07
N THR A 43 -11.53 5.67 17.59
CA THR A 43 -12.42 4.79 16.83
C THR A 43 -12.68 3.51 17.58
N GLU A 44 -13.93 3.17 17.73
CA GLU A 44 -14.38 1.94 18.35
C GLU A 44 -15.25 1.17 17.36
N ASN A 45 -14.97 -0.10 17.17
CA ASN A 45 -15.73 -0.99 16.32
C ASN A 45 -16.10 -2.24 17.12
N ARG A 46 -17.40 -2.55 17.21
CA ARG A 46 -17.95 -3.74 17.84
C ARG A 46 -18.63 -4.59 16.78
N ALA A 47 -18.05 -5.73 16.51
CA ALA A 47 -18.61 -6.73 15.59
C ALA A 47 -19.18 -7.89 16.37
N GLU A 48 -20.38 -8.31 16.03
CA GLU A 48 -21.07 -9.47 16.58
C GLU A 48 -21.58 -10.33 15.43
N ILE A 49 -21.29 -11.62 15.49
CA ILE A 49 -21.72 -12.60 14.49
C ILE A 49 -22.35 -13.76 15.24
N ALA A 50 -23.61 -14.05 14.94
CA ALA A 50 -24.31 -15.22 15.46
C ALA A 50 -24.62 -16.18 14.33
N TYR A 51 -24.06 -17.38 14.41
CA TYR A 51 -24.27 -18.47 13.49
C TYR A 51 -25.44 -19.32 13.95
N ASN A 52 -26.37 -19.60 13.03
CA ASN A 52 -27.58 -20.36 13.35
C ASN A 52 -27.28 -21.84 13.67
N PRO A 53 -28.01 -22.44 14.62
CA PRO A 53 -27.84 -23.86 14.99
C PRO A 53 -28.61 -24.84 14.06
N PHE A 54 -29.38 -24.36 13.09
CA PHE A 54 -30.33 -25.19 12.36
C PHE A 54 -29.77 -25.75 11.04
N TYR A 55 -29.00 -24.95 10.32
CA TYR A 55 -28.50 -25.28 8.99
C TYR A 55 -27.04 -24.85 8.77
N GLY A 56 -26.35 -25.53 7.84
CA GLY A 56 -25.01 -25.21 7.44
C GLY A 56 -23.95 -25.81 8.34
N TYR A 57 -22.72 -25.25 8.26
CA TYR A 57 -21.56 -25.78 8.97
C TYR A 57 -21.72 -25.69 10.49
N SER A 58 -22.30 -24.60 10.98
CA SER A 58 -22.41 -24.33 12.41
C SER A 58 -23.52 -25.15 13.10
N ALA A 59 -24.41 -25.81 12.34
CA ALA A 59 -25.42 -26.70 12.89
C ALA A 59 -24.83 -27.88 13.69
N ASN A 60 -23.65 -28.37 13.26
CA ASN A 60 -22.95 -29.48 13.94
C ASN A 60 -22.43 -29.11 15.32
N THR A 61 -22.28 -27.79 15.61
CA THR A 61 -21.82 -27.26 16.90
C THR A 61 -22.94 -26.58 17.70
N GLY A 62 -24.20 -26.75 17.27
CA GLY A 62 -25.31 -26.05 17.92
C GLY A 62 -25.34 -24.54 17.68
N GLY A 63 -24.76 -24.08 16.57
CA GLY A 63 -24.56 -22.65 16.31
C GLY A 63 -23.41 -22.04 17.10
N GLY A 64 -23.28 -20.73 17.05
CA GLY A 64 -22.21 -20.05 17.78
C GLY A 64 -22.37 -18.52 17.79
N VAL A 65 -21.75 -17.87 18.74
CA VAL A 65 -21.68 -16.40 18.83
C VAL A 65 -20.22 -15.99 18.96
N SER A 66 -19.82 -14.99 18.16
CA SER A 66 -18.49 -14.36 18.20
C SER A 66 -18.67 -12.87 18.37
N THR A 67 -17.97 -12.28 19.32
CA THR A 67 -17.90 -10.82 19.48
C THR A 67 -16.47 -10.36 19.39
N TYR A 68 -16.26 -9.20 18.74
CA TYR A 68 -14.97 -8.55 18.62
C TYR A 68 -15.12 -7.08 18.93
N HIS A 69 -14.21 -6.56 19.74
CA HIS A 69 -14.10 -5.15 20.05
C HIS A 69 -12.72 -4.65 19.64
N TYR A 70 -12.69 -3.72 18.70
CA TYR A 70 -11.50 -3.05 18.21
C TYR A 70 -11.56 -1.59 18.61
N ARG A 71 -10.53 -1.08 19.25
CA ARG A 71 -10.41 0.33 19.57
C ARG A 71 -9.05 0.84 19.15
N THR A 72 -9.04 1.94 18.41
CA THR A 72 -7.82 2.66 18.04
C THR A 72 -7.91 4.07 18.62
N PHE A 73 -6.90 4.43 19.41
CA PHE A 73 -6.78 5.75 20.02
C PHE A 73 -5.49 6.42 19.52
N ASP A 74 -5.66 7.51 18.78
CA ASP A 74 -4.59 8.30 18.20
C ASP A 74 -4.46 9.64 18.89
N VAL A 75 -3.23 10.03 19.21
CA VAL A 75 -2.86 11.37 19.65
C VAL A 75 -1.78 11.90 18.72
N ASN A 76 -2.02 13.07 18.13
CA ASN A 76 -1.04 13.76 17.31
C ASN A 76 -0.83 15.16 17.81
N THR A 77 0.41 15.61 17.88
CA THR A 77 0.78 16.99 18.19
C THR A 77 1.85 17.49 17.24
N GLN A 78 1.73 18.75 16.84
CA GLN A 78 2.69 19.42 15.95
C GLN A 78 2.98 20.82 16.47
N GLN A 79 4.24 21.23 16.45
CA GLN A 79 4.70 22.57 16.71
C GLN A 79 5.48 23.05 15.47
N LEU A 80 4.97 24.06 14.80
CA LEU A 80 5.49 24.52 13.50
C LEU A 80 5.85 26.01 13.59
N LEU A 81 7.14 26.32 13.58
CA LEU A 81 7.65 27.69 13.54
C LEU A 81 7.93 28.08 12.09
N LYS A 82 7.16 29.02 11.59
CA LYS A 82 7.20 29.47 10.20
C LYS A 82 7.68 30.92 10.10
N TYR A 83 8.71 31.14 9.29
CA TYR A 83 9.20 32.47 8.94
C TYR A 83 9.06 32.71 7.43
N LYS A 84 8.32 33.76 7.06
CA LYS A 84 8.10 34.19 5.68
C LYS A 84 8.52 35.65 5.52
N HIS A 85 9.41 35.92 4.55
CA HIS A 85 9.82 37.29 4.27
C HIS A 85 9.95 37.55 2.77
N ALA A 86 9.40 38.67 2.33
CA ALA A 86 9.55 39.20 0.98
C ALA A 86 10.55 40.35 1.01
N PHE A 87 11.72 40.14 0.44
CA PHE A 87 12.74 41.18 0.30
C PHE A 87 12.47 42.07 -0.92
N PRO A 88 13.06 43.27 -0.96
CA PRO A 88 13.09 44.08 -2.17
C PRO A 88 13.72 43.33 -3.36
N LYS A 89 13.37 43.73 -4.57
CA LYS A 89 13.88 43.16 -5.84
C LYS A 89 13.43 41.73 -6.11
N GLY A 90 12.32 41.27 -5.50
CA GLY A 90 11.64 40.02 -5.86
C GLY A 90 12.22 38.76 -5.24
N HIS A 91 13.00 38.87 -4.16
CA HIS A 91 13.46 37.72 -3.39
C HIS A 91 12.46 37.35 -2.30
N ASN A 92 12.00 36.12 -2.27
CA ASN A 92 11.09 35.60 -1.24
C ASN A 92 11.70 34.36 -0.59
N ILE A 93 11.59 34.28 0.74
CA ILE A 93 12.00 33.11 1.53
C ILE A 93 10.83 32.62 2.38
N ASP A 94 10.77 31.31 2.58
CA ASP A 94 9.86 30.62 3.49
C ASP A 94 10.65 29.53 4.23
N PHE A 95 10.83 29.70 5.54
CA PHE A 95 11.46 28.72 6.41
C PHE A 95 10.43 28.10 7.37
N LEU A 96 10.55 26.81 7.58
CA LEU A 96 9.74 26.05 8.52
C LEU A 96 10.64 25.19 9.39
N LEU A 97 10.53 25.32 10.70
CA LEU A 97 11.01 24.36 11.68
C LEU A 97 9.82 23.68 12.31
N GLY A 98 9.87 22.38 12.48
CA GLY A 98 8.76 21.62 13.04
C GLY A 98 9.22 20.51 13.97
N HIS A 99 8.37 20.20 14.91
CA HIS A 99 8.40 19.02 15.73
C HIS A 99 7.02 18.35 15.67
N GLU A 100 6.99 17.04 15.49
CA GLU A 100 5.78 16.23 15.42
C GLU A 100 5.90 15.04 16.36
N TYR A 101 4.82 14.69 17.02
CA TYR A 101 4.72 13.48 17.79
C TYR A 101 3.37 12.81 17.52
N ASN A 102 3.40 11.53 17.22
CA ASN A 102 2.21 10.71 17.06
C ASN A 102 2.29 9.49 17.98
N ARG A 103 1.15 9.13 18.55
CA ARG A 103 0.96 7.90 19.30
C ARG A 103 -0.35 7.24 18.90
N ASN A 104 -0.24 6.03 18.35
CA ASN A 104 -1.35 5.15 18.06
C ASN A 104 -1.40 4.02 19.10
N THR A 105 -2.57 3.75 19.66
CA THR A 105 -2.80 2.62 20.56
C THR A 105 -3.97 1.83 20.03
N SER A 106 -3.73 0.61 19.58
CA SER A 106 -4.75 -0.33 19.12
C SER A 106 -4.98 -1.41 20.16
N THR A 107 -6.24 -1.65 20.51
CA THR A 107 -6.66 -2.68 21.43
C THR A 107 -7.70 -3.57 20.78
N THR A 108 -7.51 -4.87 20.85
CA THR A 108 -8.44 -5.86 20.34
C THR A 108 -8.85 -6.79 21.47
N THR A 109 -10.14 -7.05 21.59
CA THR A 109 -10.69 -8.07 22.48
C THR A 109 -11.69 -8.89 21.69
N GLY A 110 -11.62 -10.21 21.78
CA GLY A 110 -12.54 -11.11 21.11
C GLY A 110 -12.92 -12.29 21.96
N ALA A 111 -14.15 -12.74 21.81
CA ALA A 111 -14.64 -13.98 22.43
C ALA A 111 -15.58 -14.69 21.47
N SER A 112 -15.52 -16.03 21.49
CA SER A 112 -16.46 -16.87 20.77
C SER A 112 -16.88 -18.05 21.63
N LYS A 113 -18.15 -18.45 21.48
CA LYS A 113 -18.74 -19.60 22.16
C LYS A 113 -19.65 -20.34 21.19
N THR A 114 -19.87 -21.62 21.40
CA THR A 114 -20.81 -22.45 20.62
C THR A 114 -21.96 -22.97 21.50
N ASP A 115 -22.87 -23.69 20.87
CA ASP A 115 -24.05 -24.30 21.45
C ASP A 115 -25.01 -23.20 22.00
N VAL A 116 -25.73 -22.58 21.08
CA VAL A 116 -26.65 -21.46 21.38
C VAL A 116 -27.95 -22.04 21.95
N PHE A 117 -28.30 -21.69 23.18
CA PHE A 117 -29.46 -22.25 23.88
C PHE A 117 -30.82 -21.84 23.25
N ALA A 118 -30.93 -20.56 22.88
CA ALA A 118 -32.20 -20.02 22.36
C ALA A 118 -31.91 -18.97 21.27
N TYR A 119 -31.51 -19.40 20.08
CA TYR A 119 -31.05 -18.53 18.99
C TYR A 119 -32.08 -17.47 18.55
N GLU A 120 -33.37 -17.80 18.60
CA GLU A 120 -34.41 -16.85 18.23
C GLU A 120 -34.56 -15.67 19.20
N VAL A 121 -34.16 -15.87 20.46
CA VAL A 121 -34.37 -14.91 21.57
C VAL A 121 -33.07 -14.22 22.01
N ASN A 122 -31.96 -14.97 22.09
CA ASN A 122 -30.70 -14.48 22.61
C ASN A 122 -29.52 -14.94 21.75
N THR A 123 -28.88 -13.99 21.09
CA THR A 123 -27.66 -14.18 20.29
C THR A 123 -26.42 -13.57 20.94
N GLU A 124 -26.48 -13.28 22.23
CA GLU A 124 -25.35 -12.80 23.02
C GLU A 124 -24.50 -13.97 23.55
N LEU A 125 -23.25 -13.69 23.94
CA LEU A 125 -22.33 -14.70 24.47
C LEU A 125 -22.84 -15.44 25.70
N ASP A 126 -23.67 -14.82 26.51
CA ASP A 126 -24.29 -15.44 27.72
C ASP A 126 -25.39 -16.46 27.33
N GLY A 127 -25.97 -16.34 26.15
CA GLY A 127 -26.93 -17.30 25.58
C GLY A 127 -26.28 -18.56 24.99
N THR A 128 -24.99 -18.79 25.17
CA THR A 128 -24.23 -19.93 24.64
C THR A 128 -23.62 -20.76 25.77
N LEU A 129 -23.54 -22.08 25.57
CA LEU A 129 -23.18 -23.05 26.63
C LEU A 129 -21.70 -23.37 26.68
N ILE A 130 -21.03 -23.53 25.52
CA ILE A 130 -19.65 -23.99 25.46
C ILE A 130 -18.72 -22.84 25.15
N LYS A 131 -17.69 -22.61 25.99
CA LYS A 131 -16.64 -21.64 25.75
C LYS A 131 -15.60 -22.20 24.80
N GLU A 132 -15.34 -21.48 23.71
CA GLU A 132 -14.31 -21.88 22.75
C GLU A 132 -13.05 -21.03 22.83
N SER A 133 -13.16 -19.71 22.72
CA SER A 133 -12.03 -18.83 22.55
C SER A 133 -12.22 -17.49 23.26
N ILE A 134 -11.15 -17.01 23.88
CA ILE A 134 -11.01 -15.64 24.34
C ILE A 134 -9.66 -15.14 23.89
N SER A 135 -9.62 -13.96 23.28
CA SER A 135 -8.40 -13.32 22.82
C SER A 135 -8.37 -11.85 23.22
N GLY A 136 -7.18 -11.30 23.34
CA GLY A 136 -6.97 -9.90 23.56
C GLY A 136 -5.54 -9.50 23.26
N SER A 137 -5.36 -8.31 22.69
CA SER A 137 -4.05 -7.75 22.39
C SER A 137 -4.07 -6.24 22.53
N ARG A 138 -2.92 -5.68 22.81
CA ARG A 138 -2.67 -4.24 22.78
C ARG A 138 -1.38 -3.96 22.06
N GLU A 139 -1.44 -3.08 21.07
CA GLU A 139 -0.30 -2.61 20.32
C GLU A 139 -0.16 -1.10 20.52
N VAL A 140 1.08 -0.63 20.67
CA VAL A 140 1.40 0.79 20.77
C VAL A 140 2.47 1.10 19.74
N TYR A 141 2.17 2.06 18.88
CA TYR A 141 3.07 2.58 17.87
C TYR A 141 3.26 4.08 18.07
N ASN A 142 4.51 4.53 18.13
CA ASN A 142 4.85 5.92 18.32
C ASN A 142 5.83 6.38 17.24
N THR A 143 5.65 7.60 16.77
CA THR A 143 6.64 8.29 15.93
C THR A 143 6.92 9.68 16.48
N GLU A 144 8.15 10.14 16.32
CA GLU A 144 8.58 11.48 16.66
C GLU A 144 9.48 12.02 15.55
N GLY A 145 9.25 13.25 15.11
CA GLY A 145 9.95 13.82 13.99
C GLY A 145 10.33 15.28 14.21
N PHE A 146 11.55 15.64 13.78
CA PHE A 146 12.04 17.01 13.69
C PHE A 146 12.26 17.36 12.24
N LEU A 147 11.72 18.49 11.79
CA LEU A 147 11.79 18.86 10.39
C LEU A 147 12.27 20.30 10.21
N PHE A 148 13.03 20.50 9.12
CA PHE A 148 13.37 21.78 8.57
C PHE A 148 12.99 21.82 7.09
N ARG A 149 12.42 22.94 6.62
CA ARG A 149 12.19 23.22 5.20
C ARG A 149 12.55 24.67 4.90
N GLY A 150 13.32 24.86 3.85
CA GLY A 150 13.61 26.16 3.28
C GLY A 150 13.11 26.22 1.83
N GLN A 151 12.46 27.31 1.48
CA GLN A 151 12.02 27.60 0.12
C GLN A 151 12.47 29.01 -0.27
N TYR A 152 12.89 29.15 -1.49
CA TYR A 152 13.33 30.41 -2.09
C TYR A 152 12.68 30.60 -3.45
N ASP A 153 12.23 31.81 -3.69
CA ASP A 153 11.68 32.26 -4.97
C ASP A 153 12.35 33.57 -5.36
N TYR A 154 12.75 33.67 -6.61
CA TYR A 154 13.23 34.91 -7.20
C TYR A 154 12.35 35.33 -8.38
N ASN A 155 11.63 36.45 -8.21
CA ASN A 155 10.73 37.04 -9.20
C ASN A 155 9.63 36.10 -9.71
N GLY A 156 9.27 35.06 -8.98
CA GLY A 156 8.34 34.03 -9.46
C GLY A 156 8.85 33.33 -10.73
N LYS A 157 10.18 33.26 -10.92
CA LYS A 157 10.85 32.70 -12.10
C LYS A 157 11.75 31.53 -11.75
N TYR A 158 12.58 31.68 -10.71
CA TYR A 158 13.47 30.65 -10.21
C TYR A 158 13.02 30.23 -8.81
N PHE A 159 12.91 28.94 -8.60
CA PHE A 159 12.44 28.36 -7.34
C PHE A 159 13.47 27.35 -6.85
N GLY A 160 13.76 27.38 -5.56
CA GLY A 160 14.59 26.42 -4.87
C GLY A 160 13.93 25.94 -3.59
N SER A 161 14.08 24.67 -3.26
CA SER A 161 13.62 24.12 -2.00
C SER A 161 14.63 23.12 -1.44
N ALA A 162 14.76 23.10 -0.12
CA ALA A 162 15.50 22.07 0.59
C ALA A 162 14.71 21.68 1.85
N SER A 163 14.70 20.40 2.17
CA SER A 163 14.12 19.91 3.41
C SER A 163 15.04 18.88 4.06
N TYR A 164 14.97 18.82 5.37
CA TYR A 164 15.62 17.80 6.18
C TYR A 164 14.67 17.35 7.28
N ARG A 165 14.63 16.04 7.52
CA ARG A 165 13.78 15.42 8.51
C ARG A 165 14.54 14.33 9.27
N LEU A 166 14.43 14.35 10.60
CA LEU A 166 14.93 13.32 11.48
C LEU A 166 13.71 12.66 12.15
N ASP A 167 13.44 11.41 11.82
CA ASP A 167 12.26 10.67 12.29
C ASP A 167 12.68 9.48 13.14
N GLY A 168 12.01 9.30 14.28
CA GLY A 168 12.13 8.16 15.17
C GLY A 168 10.87 7.32 15.15
N SER A 169 11.01 5.98 15.03
CA SER A 169 9.90 5.03 15.07
C SER A 169 10.06 3.99 16.15
N SER A 170 8.98 3.68 16.85
CA SER A 170 8.94 2.59 17.84
C SER A 170 8.91 1.20 17.21
N ALA A 171 8.77 1.09 15.90
CA ALA A 171 8.90 -0.17 15.17
C ALA A 171 10.30 -0.77 15.27
N PHE A 172 11.32 0.08 15.52
CA PHE A 172 12.72 -0.31 15.58
C PHE A 172 13.31 -0.26 16.99
N HIS A 173 14.38 -1.02 17.19
CA HIS A 173 15.15 -1.01 18.43
C HIS A 173 15.69 0.41 18.74
N PRO A 174 15.78 0.83 20.03
CA PRO A 174 16.21 2.18 20.42
C PRO A 174 17.53 2.68 19.78
N LYS A 175 18.45 1.78 19.44
CA LYS A 175 19.71 2.12 18.78
C LYS A 175 19.57 2.46 17.30
N HIS A 176 18.52 1.96 16.63
CA HIS A 176 18.34 2.05 15.16
C HIS A 176 17.03 2.73 14.74
N ARG A 177 16.30 3.34 15.70
CA ARG A 177 14.99 3.94 15.46
C ARG A 177 14.98 5.26 14.72
N TRP A 178 16.11 5.98 14.68
CA TRP A 178 16.22 7.30 14.08
C TRP A 178 16.72 7.22 12.65
N GLY A 179 15.94 7.73 11.70
CA GLY A 179 16.28 7.88 10.28
C GLY A 179 16.40 9.33 9.88
N SER A 180 17.36 9.63 9.00
CA SER A 180 17.60 10.97 8.43
C SER A 180 17.15 11.00 6.98
N PHE A 181 16.25 11.93 6.66
CA PHE A 181 15.66 12.07 5.32
C PHE A 181 15.80 13.50 4.85
N TRP A 182 16.01 13.69 3.56
CA TRP A 182 16.22 15.02 3.01
C TRP A 182 15.76 15.12 1.56
N SER A 183 15.48 16.34 1.11
CA SER A 183 15.19 16.58 -0.29
C SER A 183 15.71 17.94 -0.73
N VAL A 184 16.03 18.03 -2.02
CA VAL A 184 16.33 19.28 -2.70
C VAL A 184 15.55 19.33 -4.00
N GLY A 185 15.11 20.51 -4.40
CA GLY A 185 14.37 20.68 -5.64
C GLY A 185 14.53 22.08 -6.20
N GLY A 186 14.37 22.19 -7.50
CA GLY A 186 14.39 23.45 -8.20
C GLY A 186 13.40 23.49 -9.34
N ALA A 187 12.90 24.67 -9.65
CA ALA A 187 12.09 24.89 -10.83
C ALA A 187 12.45 26.23 -11.49
N TRP A 188 12.28 26.26 -12.80
CA TRP A 188 12.58 27.42 -13.63
C TRP A 188 11.45 27.65 -14.63
N ILE A 189 10.84 28.83 -14.57
CA ILE A 189 9.83 29.23 -15.56
C ILE A 189 10.55 29.91 -16.72
N LEU A 190 10.85 29.09 -17.76
CA LEU A 190 11.57 29.55 -18.94
C LEU A 190 10.81 30.65 -19.71
N SER A 191 9.47 30.56 -19.72
CA SER A 191 8.64 31.54 -20.41
C SER A 191 8.72 32.97 -19.83
N LYS A 192 9.25 33.11 -18.59
CA LYS A 192 9.52 34.42 -17.96
C LYS A 192 10.89 35.01 -18.31
N GLU A 193 11.68 34.31 -19.14
CA GLU A 193 12.96 34.82 -19.58
C GLU A 193 12.81 35.87 -20.68
N ASN A 194 13.64 36.92 -20.64
CA ASN A 194 13.60 38.02 -21.63
C ASN A 194 13.90 37.58 -23.06
N TRP A 195 14.67 36.48 -23.20
CA TRP A 195 15.02 35.88 -24.50
C TRP A 195 13.94 34.95 -25.03
N PHE A 196 13.01 34.46 -24.15
CA PHE A 196 11.94 33.55 -24.55
C PHE A 196 10.80 34.34 -25.21
N ARG A 197 10.70 34.25 -26.52
CA ARG A 197 9.71 35.00 -27.29
C ARG A 197 8.80 34.06 -28.09
N SER A 198 7.91 33.37 -27.41
CA SER A 198 6.93 32.51 -28.05
C SER A 198 5.50 33.02 -27.79
N LYS A 199 4.67 33.07 -28.86
CA LYS A 199 3.24 33.36 -28.72
C LYS A 199 2.42 32.09 -28.43
N ALA A 200 3.03 30.91 -28.55
CA ALA A 200 2.34 29.67 -28.36
C ALA A 200 2.33 29.24 -26.88
N PHE A 201 3.37 29.58 -26.11
CA PHE A 201 3.49 29.22 -24.72
C PHE A 201 3.10 30.37 -23.80
N ASP A 202 2.08 30.15 -22.98
CA ASP A 202 1.69 31.04 -21.88
C ASP A 202 2.61 30.77 -20.66
N MET A 203 2.93 29.51 -20.41
CA MET A 203 3.90 29.07 -19.43
C MET A 203 4.72 27.90 -19.99
N LEU A 204 6.03 27.93 -19.77
CA LEU A 204 6.91 26.78 -19.93
C LEU A 204 7.81 26.71 -18.70
N LYS A 205 7.71 25.61 -17.95
CA LYS A 205 8.42 25.41 -16.69
C LYS A 205 9.17 24.09 -16.73
N PHE A 206 10.42 24.14 -16.35
CA PHE A 206 11.25 22.97 -16.05
C PHE A 206 11.32 22.78 -14.54
N LYS A 207 11.27 21.54 -14.07
CA LYS A 207 11.43 21.17 -12.66
C LYS A 207 12.31 19.94 -12.50
N ALA A 208 13.09 19.89 -11.41
CA ALA A 208 13.85 18.72 -11.01
C ALA A 208 13.96 18.66 -9.50
N SER A 209 13.92 17.47 -8.94
CA SER A 209 14.09 17.22 -7.52
C SER A 209 14.74 15.88 -7.26
N TYR A 210 15.45 15.79 -6.14
CA TYR A 210 15.93 14.54 -5.56
C TYR A 210 15.67 14.56 -4.06
N GLY A 211 15.26 13.42 -3.52
CA GLY A 211 15.05 13.28 -2.08
C GLY A 211 15.05 11.84 -1.63
N VAL A 212 15.33 11.64 -0.36
CA VAL A 212 15.31 10.34 0.31
C VAL A 212 14.18 10.34 1.34
N GLN A 213 13.36 9.30 1.33
CA GLN A 213 12.26 9.07 2.26
C GLN A 213 12.46 7.73 2.97
N GLY A 214 12.02 7.64 4.22
CA GLY A 214 12.03 6.42 5.00
C GLY A 214 10.70 5.70 4.99
N ASN A 215 10.76 4.38 5.17
CA ASN A 215 9.61 3.52 5.44
C ASN A 215 9.94 2.63 6.64
N ASP A 216 9.03 2.54 7.61
CA ASP A 216 9.13 1.72 8.82
C ASP A 216 8.01 0.67 8.89
N GLY A 217 7.47 0.28 7.75
CA GLY A 217 6.29 -0.55 7.57
C GLY A 217 6.43 -2.01 8.02
N ILE A 218 6.90 -2.23 9.25
CA ILE A 218 6.88 -3.54 9.92
C ILE A 218 5.97 -3.51 11.15
N PRO A 219 5.39 -4.65 11.57
CA PRO A 219 4.60 -4.71 12.79
C PRO A 219 5.45 -4.35 14.03
N SER A 220 4.81 -3.76 15.03
CA SER A 220 5.46 -3.37 16.28
C SER A 220 6.13 -4.55 16.98
N TYR A 221 7.25 -4.29 17.64
CA TYR A 221 8.01 -5.24 18.47
C TYR A 221 8.77 -6.34 17.71
N TYR A 222 8.76 -6.42 16.39
CA TYR A 222 9.48 -7.46 15.65
C TYR A 222 11.00 -7.30 15.64
N TYR A 223 11.53 -6.21 16.21
CA TYR A 223 12.95 -6.09 16.50
C TYR A 223 13.40 -6.96 17.70
N THR A 224 12.47 -7.43 18.54
CA THR A 224 12.78 -8.26 19.72
C THR A 224 12.26 -9.69 19.55
N ARG A 225 12.72 -10.59 20.41
CA ARG A 225 12.23 -11.98 20.45
C ARG A 225 10.77 -12.04 20.87
N LEU A 226 9.97 -12.74 20.11
CA LEU A 226 8.54 -12.88 20.35
C LEU A 226 8.20 -14.33 20.72
N TYR A 227 7.25 -14.49 21.63
CA TYR A 227 6.74 -15.77 22.11
C TYR A 227 5.22 -15.80 22.03
N ASN A 228 4.65 -16.93 21.65
CA ASN A 228 3.24 -17.22 21.84
C ASN A 228 3.03 -17.76 23.24
N ILE A 229 2.00 -17.29 23.94
CA ILE A 229 1.60 -17.81 25.23
C ILE A 229 0.43 -18.77 25.02
N GLY A 230 0.54 -19.95 25.57
CA GLY A 230 -0.49 -20.99 25.47
C GLY A 230 -0.51 -21.86 26.70
N THR A 231 -1.21 -23.00 26.64
CA THR A 231 -1.28 -23.98 27.71
C THR A 231 -0.90 -25.37 27.19
N VAL A 232 -0.11 -26.09 27.97
CA VAL A 232 0.19 -27.51 27.76
C VAL A 232 -0.15 -28.23 29.05
N ASN A 233 -1.03 -29.24 29.01
CA ASN A 233 -1.50 -29.97 30.16
C ASN A 233 -2.04 -29.03 31.29
N SER A 234 -2.84 -28.06 30.91
CA SER A 234 -3.44 -27.03 31.81
C SER A 234 -2.43 -26.14 32.55
N LYS A 235 -1.14 -26.18 32.17
CA LYS A 235 -0.10 -25.27 32.66
C LYS A 235 0.28 -24.26 31.62
N GLY A 236 0.58 -23.02 32.01
CA GLY A 236 1.08 -21.99 31.12
C GLY A 236 2.35 -22.47 30.41
N ALA A 237 2.38 -22.27 29.10
CA ALA A 237 3.50 -22.61 28.24
C ALA A 237 3.79 -21.47 27.27
N THR A 238 5.05 -21.33 26.87
CA THR A 238 5.47 -20.41 25.81
C THR A 238 6.09 -21.18 24.66
N THR A 239 5.71 -20.80 23.45
CA THR A 239 6.36 -21.30 22.23
C THR A 239 7.04 -20.13 21.53
N PHE A 240 8.23 -20.39 21.01
CA PHE A 240 8.99 -19.39 20.28
C PHE A 240 8.27 -19.01 18.99
N LYS A 241 8.11 -17.71 18.74
CA LYS A 241 7.40 -17.18 17.57
C LYS A 241 8.34 -16.60 16.53
N SER A 242 9.27 -15.73 16.97
CA SER A 242 10.22 -15.05 16.10
C SER A 242 11.47 -14.65 16.85
N GLN A 243 12.62 -14.81 16.20
CA GLN A 243 13.92 -14.41 16.76
C GLN A 243 14.02 -12.90 16.99
N GLY A 244 13.28 -12.11 16.20
CA GLY A 244 13.47 -10.68 16.13
C GLY A 244 14.77 -10.32 15.39
N ASN A 245 14.94 -9.04 15.15
CA ASN A 245 16.14 -8.47 14.56
C ASN A 245 16.41 -7.11 15.20
N GLU A 246 17.39 -7.04 16.11
CA GLU A 246 17.71 -5.78 16.82
C GLU A 246 18.37 -4.75 15.92
N ASP A 247 18.97 -5.19 14.81
CA ASP A 247 19.68 -4.32 13.85
C ASP A 247 18.76 -3.79 12.74
N ILE A 248 17.49 -4.22 12.70
CA ILE A 248 16.53 -3.74 11.71
C ILE A 248 16.35 -2.24 11.79
N THR A 249 16.36 -1.59 10.63
CA THR A 249 16.26 -0.14 10.50
C THR A 249 15.36 0.26 9.34
N TRP A 250 15.27 1.54 9.09
CA TRP A 250 14.46 2.14 8.03
C TRP A 250 14.82 1.60 6.64
N GLU A 251 13.82 1.24 5.87
CA GLU A 251 13.95 1.16 4.42
C GLU A 251 14.07 2.57 3.85
N SER A 252 14.97 2.77 2.90
CA SER A 252 15.23 4.05 2.28
C SER A 252 14.76 4.10 0.83
N ASN A 253 14.03 5.15 0.47
CA ASN A 253 13.53 5.39 -0.88
C ASN A 253 14.12 6.70 -1.43
N GLY A 254 15.16 6.58 -2.27
CA GLY A 254 15.74 7.69 -3.02
C GLY A 254 14.94 7.95 -4.30
N ASN A 255 14.39 9.17 -4.45
CA ASN A 255 13.54 9.55 -5.57
C ASN A 255 14.17 10.71 -6.36
N PHE A 256 14.53 10.47 -7.61
CA PHE A 256 14.82 11.51 -8.60
C PHE A 256 13.57 11.74 -9.46
N ASN A 257 13.16 13.01 -9.60
CA ASN A 257 12.05 13.40 -10.46
C ASN A 257 12.47 14.60 -11.30
N THR A 258 12.14 14.60 -12.57
CA THR A 258 12.32 15.76 -13.45
C THR A 258 11.16 15.84 -14.44
N GLY A 259 10.81 17.07 -14.83
CA GLY A 259 9.68 17.23 -15.75
C GLY A 259 9.58 18.62 -16.35
N ILE A 260 8.73 18.68 -17.34
CA ILE A 260 8.37 19.91 -18.06
C ILE A 260 6.86 20.09 -17.98
N GLU A 261 6.43 21.29 -17.61
CA GLU A 261 5.04 21.73 -17.64
C GLU A 261 4.91 22.83 -18.67
N ALA A 262 3.87 22.75 -19.51
CA ALA A 262 3.59 23.75 -20.52
C ALA A 262 2.09 24.12 -20.52
N GLU A 263 1.82 25.41 -20.52
CA GLU A 263 0.50 25.97 -20.84
C GLU A 263 0.61 26.73 -22.15
N MET A 264 -0.35 26.54 -23.07
CA MET A 264 -0.26 27.01 -24.43
C MET A 264 -1.61 27.55 -24.93
N PHE A 265 -1.53 28.49 -25.89
CA PHE A 265 -2.67 29.02 -26.67
C PHE A 265 -3.74 29.68 -25.79
N GLY A 266 -3.31 30.50 -24.82
CA GLY A 266 -4.22 31.19 -23.89
C GLY A 266 -4.91 30.25 -22.92
N GLY A 267 -4.16 29.24 -22.39
CA GLY A 267 -4.65 28.22 -21.48
C GLY A 267 -5.58 27.19 -22.13
N ARG A 268 -5.53 27.04 -23.46
CA ARG A 268 -6.35 26.05 -24.17
C ARG A 268 -5.74 24.65 -24.09
N LEU A 269 -4.43 24.57 -23.98
CA LEU A 269 -3.70 23.31 -23.90
C LEU A 269 -2.74 23.35 -22.72
N SER A 270 -2.85 22.36 -21.83
CA SER A 270 -1.89 22.10 -20.75
C SER A 270 -1.28 20.73 -20.96
N ALA A 271 0.04 20.63 -20.88
CA ALA A 271 0.77 19.40 -21.03
C ALA A 271 1.85 19.30 -19.96
N GLU A 272 2.02 18.11 -19.40
CA GLU A 272 3.05 17.80 -18.43
C GLU A 272 3.68 16.45 -18.75
N VAL A 273 5.00 16.39 -18.73
CA VAL A 273 5.78 15.15 -18.85
C VAL A 273 6.72 15.09 -17.69
N ASN A 274 6.68 13.99 -16.93
CA ASN A 274 7.58 13.71 -15.83
C ASN A 274 8.32 12.39 -16.08
N TYR A 275 9.60 12.37 -15.74
CA TYR A 275 10.39 11.16 -15.59
C TYR A 275 10.75 11.00 -14.13
N TYR A 276 10.63 9.78 -13.61
CA TYR A 276 11.07 9.44 -12.26
C TYR A 276 12.00 8.23 -12.26
N TYR A 277 12.92 8.24 -11.30
CA TYR A 277 13.80 7.13 -10.99
C TYR A 277 13.86 6.97 -9.48
N ARG A 278 13.33 5.86 -8.98
CA ARG A 278 13.23 5.55 -7.54
C ARG A 278 14.05 4.33 -7.22
N ILE A 279 14.97 4.47 -6.28
CA ILE A 279 15.74 3.38 -5.68
C ILE A 279 15.16 3.11 -4.30
N THR A 280 14.70 1.89 -4.05
CA THR A 280 14.38 1.41 -2.72
C THR A 280 15.55 0.56 -2.25
N SER A 281 16.18 0.95 -1.16
CA SER A 281 17.30 0.25 -0.54
C SER A 281 16.92 -0.27 0.84
N ASP A 282 17.55 -1.36 1.26
CA ASP A 282 17.30 -1.97 2.56
C ASP A 282 15.82 -2.33 2.76
N MET A 283 15.18 -2.94 1.75
CA MET A 283 13.75 -3.31 1.77
C MET A 283 13.39 -4.10 3.02
N LEU A 284 12.32 -3.70 3.70
CA LEU A 284 11.77 -4.39 4.87
C LEU A 284 10.94 -5.60 4.45
N LEU A 285 11.55 -6.77 4.40
CA LEU A 285 10.91 -8.01 3.99
C LEU A 285 10.95 -9.08 5.08
N TRP A 286 9.92 -9.96 5.06
CA TRP A 286 9.91 -11.16 5.90
C TRP A 286 10.85 -12.21 5.32
N LYS A 287 11.90 -12.55 6.07
CA LYS A 287 12.87 -13.57 5.72
C LYS A 287 12.45 -14.90 6.33
N THR A 288 12.10 -15.85 5.49
CA THR A 288 11.76 -17.20 5.93
C THR A 288 13.02 -17.99 6.26
N VAL A 289 12.94 -18.83 7.29
CA VAL A 289 14.03 -19.72 7.68
C VAL A 289 13.58 -21.19 7.62
N PRO A 290 14.51 -22.16 7.48
CA PRO A 290 14.16 -23.57 7.50
C PRO A 290 13.42 -23.95 8.80
N LEU A 291 12.38 -24.78 8.69
CA LEU A 291 11.55 -25.20 9.84
C LEU A 291 12.35 -25.82 10.99
N GLY A 292 13.51 -26.41 10.69
CA GLY A 292 14.43 -26.95 11.71
C GLY A 292 15.00 -25.91 12.68
N MET A 293 14.88 -24.62 12.36
CA MET A 293 15.27 -23.52 13.27
C MET A 293 14.25 -23.26 14.38
N GLY A 294 13.07 -23.88 14.33
CA GLY A 294 12.03 -23.78 15.37
C GLY A 294 11.17 -22.50 15.28
N TYR A 295 11.30 -21.70 14.23
CA TYR A 295 10.46 -20.54 13.92
C TYR A 295 10.37 -20.32 12.41
N SER A 296 9.38 -19.54 11.95
CA SER A 296 9.08 -19.41 10.51
C SER A 296 9.90 -18.33 9.80
N GLY A 297 10.44 -17.36 10.54
CA GLY A 297 11.19 -16.24 9.96
C GLY A 297 11.25 -15.03 10.88
N TYR A 298 11.79 -13.94 10.33
CA TYR A 298 11.90 -12.63 10.97
C TYR A 298 11.96 -11.53 9.91
N TYR A 299 11.71 -10.28 10.29
CA TYR A 299 11.91 -9.14 9.41
C TYR A 299 13.38 -8.75 9.31
N ASP A 300 13.81 -8.42 8.10
CA ASP A 300 15.19 -8.02 7.82
C ASP A 300 15.22 -6.95 6.74
N ASN A 301 16.30 -6.16 6.71
CA ASN A 301 16.58 -5.23 5.62
C ASN A 301 17.22 -6.01 4.46
N VAL A 302 16.45 -6.27 3.40
CA VAL A 302 16.78 -7.28 2.38
C VAL A 302 16.68 -6.71 0.99
N GLY A 303 17.83 -6.44 0.38
CA GLY A 303 17.93 -6.15 -1.04
C GLY A 303 17.47 -4.76 -1.46
N ASP A 304 17.69 -4.50 -2.73
CA ASP A 304 17.41 -3.22 -3.38
C ASP A 304 16.51 -3.41 -4.61
N MET A 305 15.74 -2.40 -4.92
CA MET A 305 14.81 -2.39 -6.04
C MET A 305 14.81 -1.03 -6.72
N VAL A 306 14.63 -1.02 -8.03
CA VAL A 306 14.43 0.19 -8.82
C VAL A 306 13.04 0.20 -9.43
N ASN A 307 12.40 1.37 -9.36
CA ASN A 307 11.22 1.72 -10.15
C ASN A 307 11.54 2.96 -10.97
N GLN A 308 11.34 2.89 -12.28
CA GLN A 308 11.54 4.04 -13.16
C GLN A 308 10.41 4.13 -14.16
N GLY A 309 10.07 5.35 -14.56
CA GLY A 309 8.97 5.50 -15.48
C GLY A 309 8.78 6.91 -15.99
N VAL A 310 7.81 7.02 -16.88
CA VAL A 310 7.38 8.27 -17.49
C VAL A 310 5.89 8.46 -17.24
N GLU A 311 5.52 9.66 -16.84
CA GLU A 311 4.14 10.08 -16.69
C GLU A 311 3.85 11.22 -17.66
N PHE A 312 2.73 11.13 -18.35
CA PHE A 312 2.27 12.12 -19.29
C PHE A 312 0.85 12.53 -18.97
N ASN A 313 0.62 13.84 -18.83
CA ASN A 313 -0.69 14.44 -18.64
C ASN A 313 -0.92 15.50 -19.70
N ILE A 314 -2.06 15.44 -20.36
CA ILE A 314 -2.48 16.46 -21.31
C ILE A 314 -3.96 16.79 -21.11
N SER A 315 -4.30 18.05 -21.11
CA SER A 315 -5.68 18.51 -21.13
C SER A 315 -5.82 19.64 -22.12
N GLY A 316 -6.93 19.65 -22.88
CA GLY A 316 -7.15 20.62 -23.91
C GLY A 316 -8.61 21.02 -24.07
N SER A 317 -8.85 22.33 -24.27
CA SER A 317 -10.14 22.87 -24.70
C SER A 317 -10.17 22.88 -26.21
N ILE A 318 -10.86 21.92 -26.81
CA ILE A 318 -11.00 21.77 -28.26
C ILE A 318 -11.91 22.91 -28.80
N ILE A 319 -13.05 23.14 -28.13
CA ILE A 319 -13.98 24.20 -28.41
C ILE A 319 -14.19 25.00 -27.14
N ARG A 320 -14.05 26.33 -27.25
CA ARG A 320 -14.32 27.25 -26.14
C ARG A 320 -15.06 28.48 -26.68
N THR A 321 -16.39 28.41 -26.61
CA THR A 321 -17.29 29.48 -27.02
C THR A 321 -18.29 29.79 -25.89
N LYS A 322 -19.12 30.81 -26.07
CA LYS A 322 -20.15 31.17 -25.10
C LYS A 322 -21.18 30.05 -24.87
N ASN A 323 -21.49 29.26 -25.90
CA ASN A 323 -22.60 28.30 -25.88
C ASN A 323 -22.13 26.86 -25.98
N VAL A 324 -20.87 26.63 -26.36
CA VAL A 324 -20.30 25.30 -26.52
C VAL A 324 -18.87 25.29 -25.94
N ASN A 325 -18.65 24.41 -24.99
CA ASN A 325 -17.31 24.14 -24.44
C ASN A 325 -17.06 22.65 -24.53
N TRP A 326 -15.98 22.25 -25.20
CA TRP A 326 -15.56 20.87 -25.32
C TRP A 326 -14.11 20.74 -24.90
N SER A 327 -13.88 19.91 -23.89
CA SER A 327 -12.54 19.61 -23.36
C SER A 327 -12.27 18.12 -23.40
N VAL A 328 -10.98 17.80 -23.52
CA VAL A 328 -10.46 16.43 -23.45
C VAL A 328 -9.28 16.39 -22.49
N ASN A 329 -9.11 15.26 -21.82
CA ASN A 329 -7.95 14.98 -20.98
C ASN A 329 -7.45 13.57 -21.20
N LEU A 330 -6.14 13.41 -21.12
CA LEU A 330 -5.45 12.12 -21.20
C LEU A 330 -4.36 12.10 -20.12
N ASN A 331 -4.26 11.02 -19.37
CA ASN A 331 -3.09 10.69 -18.60
C ASN A 331 -2.60 9.31 -18.97
N LEU A 332 -1.28 9.14 -18.94
CA LEU A 332 -0.59 7.90 -19.27
C LEU A 332 0.61 7.74 -18.35
N SER A 333 0.76 6.55 -17.80
CA SER A 333 1.91 6.19 -16.98
C SER A 333 2.50 4.86 -17.46
N HIS A 334 3.81 4.83 -17.56
CA HIS A 334 4.60 3.63 -17.78
C HIS A 334 5.57 3.46 -16.62
N ASN A 335 5.65 2.27 -16.03
CA ASN A 335 6.56 1.94 -14.95
C ASN A 335 7.32 0.65 -15.28
N ARG A 336 8.61 0.65 -15.01
CA ARG A 336 9.46 -0.55 -15.00
C ARG A 336 9.96 -0.76 -13.58
N ASN A 337 9.68 -1.96 -13.02
CA ASN A 337 10.13 -2.42 -11.73
C ASN A 337 11.22 -3.49 -11.90
N GLU A 338 12.28 -3.44 -11.07
CA GLU A 338 13.37 -4.41 -11.13
C GLU A 338 14.04 -4.55 -9.76
N VAL A 339 14.19 -5.77 -9.26
CA VAL A 339 15.02 -6.10 -8.09
C VAL A 339 16.47 -6.08 -8.54
N THR A 340 17.26 -5.16 -8.00
CA THR A 340 18.64 -4.92 -8.45
C THR A 340 19.68 -5.67 -7.61
N TYR A 341 19.34 -5.96 -6.36
CA TYR A 341 20.23 -6.66 -5.45
C TYR A 341 19.46 -7.50 -4.43
N LEU A 342 19.94 -8.71 -4.17
CA LEU A 342 19.55 -9.56 -3.04
C LEU A 342 20.80 -10.06 -2.32
N PRO A 343 20.80 -10.14 -0.98
CA PRO A 343 21.87 -10.78 -0.21
C PRO A 343 22.05 -12.26 -0.58
N ALA A 344 23.25 -12.81 -0.38
CA ALA A 344 23.57 -14.19 -0.78
C ALA A 344 22.66 -15.24 -0.12
N GLU A 345 22.26 -15.03 1.12
CA GLU A 345 21.33 -15.88 1.87
C GLU A 345 19.92 -15.89 1.30
N ASN A 346 19.53 -14.87 0.55
CA ASN A 346 18.23 -14.75 -0.13
C ASN A 346 18.28 -15.28 -1.58
N LYS A 347 19.40 -15.87 -2.01
CA LYS A 347 19.59 -16.50 -3.32
C LYS A 347 19.56 -18.03 -3.19
N SER A 348 18.67 -18.56 -2.38
CA SER A 348 18.57 -20.00 -2.09
C SER A 348 18.20 -20.87 -3.29
N SER A 349 17.66 -20.25 -4.34
CA SER A 349 17.24 -20.92 -5.57
C SER A 349 17.60 -20.06 -6.77
N ALA A 350 18.37 -20.59 -7.71
CA ALA A 350 18.63 -19.93 -8.99
C ALA A 350 17.68 -20.48 -10.05
N ILE A 351 16.90 -19.61 -10.67
CA ILE A 351 15.94 -19.97 -11.72
C ILE A 351 16.25 -19.15 -12.96
N GLU A 352 16.46 -19.84 -14.08
CA GLU A 352 16.78 -19.25 -15.41
C GLU A 352 17.95 -18.25 -15.36
N GLY A 353 18.93 -18.49 -14.46
CA GLY A 353 20.11 -17.63 -14.29
C GLY A 353 19.92 -16.48 -13.29
N HIS A 354 18.73 -16.27 -12.77
CA HIS A 354 18.44 -15.27 -11.74
C HIS A 354 18.62 -15.87 -10.34
N GLY A 355 19.42 -15.23 -9.49
CA GLY A 355 19.51 -15.58 -8.08
C GLY A 355 18.35 -15.02 -7.29
N GLY A 356 17.69 -15.84 -6.46
CA GLY A 356 16.52 -15.39 -5.71
C GLY A 356 15.88 -16.47 -4.84
N TYR A 357 14.61 -16.28 -4.50
CA TYR A 357 13.83 -17.20 -3.67
C TYR A 357 12.35 -17.25 -4.06
N LEU A 358 11.71 -18.35 -3.68
CA LEU A 358 10.28 -18.56 -3.91
C LEU A 358 9.44 -17.95 -2.78
N SER A 359 8.34 -17.29 -3.14
CA SER A 359 7.34 -16.76 -2.24
C SER A 359 5.93 -17.12 -2.76
N GLY A 360 5.44 -18.30 -2.34
CA GLY A 360 4.19 -18.87 -2.87
C GLY A 360 4.30 -19.20 -4.35
N TYR A 361 3.43 -18.61 -5.18
CA TYR A 361 3.45 -18.75 -6.64
C TYR A 361 4.32 -17.69 -7.34
N ARG A 362 5.16 -16.98 -6.61
CA ARG A 362 6.00 -15.89 -7.10
C ARG A 362 7.47 -16.20 -6.86
N TYR A 363 8.27 -15.65 -7.74
CA TYR A 363 9.72 -15.66 -7.60
C TYR A 363 10.22 -14.23 -7.41
N VAL A 364 11.01 -14.01 -6.36
CA VAL A 364 11.73 -12.77 -6.13
C VAL A 364 13.18 -13.02 -6.52
N GLY A 365 13.61 -12.45 -7.64
CA GLY A 365 14.93 -12.68 -8.21
C GLY A 365 15.57 -11.41 -8.74
N GLU A 366 16.92 -11.38 -8.71
CA GLU A 366 17.69 -10.27 -9.28
C GLU A 366 17.45 -10.13 -10.77
N ASN A 367 17.40 -8.89 -11.25
CA ASN A 367 17.12 -8.48 -12.62
C ASN A 367 15.72 -8.90 -13.12
N LEU A 368 14.80 -9.12 -12.21
CA LEU A 368 13.40 -9.40 -12.48
C LEU A 368 12.49 -8.40 -11.78
N PRO A 369 11.28 -8.17 -12.30
CA PRO A 369 10.25 -7.46 -11.55
C PRO A 369 9.94 -8.15 -10.23
N LEU A 370 9.70 -7.35 -9.18
CA LEU A 370 9.23 -7.87 -7.90
C LEU A 370 7.91 -8.62 -8.11
N TYR A 371 7.81 -9.84 -7.56
CA TYR A 371 6.64 -10.71 -7.70
C TYR A 371 6.41 -11.31 -9.09
N THR A 372 7.49 -11.61 -9.82
CA THR A 372 7.41 -12.39 -11.06
C THR A 372 6.70 -13.73 -10.80
N TRP A 373 5.71 -14.07 -11.64
CA TRP A 373 4.97 -15.32 -11.52
C TRP A 373 5.86 -16.52 -11.85
N TYR A 374 5.85 -17.52 -10.97
CA TYR A 374 6.56 -18.77 -11.14
C TYR A 374 5.59 -19.93 -11.00
N ILE A 375 5.05 -20.35 -12.12
CA ILE A 375 3.94 -21.29 -12.20
C ILE A 375 4.15 -22.31 -13.32
N LYS A 376 3.42 -23.42 -13.26
CA LYS A 376 3.39 -24.40 -14.33
C LYS A 376 2.64 -23.85 -15.54
N LYS A 377 3.24 -24.00 -16.73
CA LYS A 377 2.67 -23.50 -17.96
C LYS A 377 1.73 -24.55 -18.59
N TYR A 378 0.48 -24.18 -18.77
CA TYR A 378 -0.53 -25.02 -19.39
C TYR A 378 -0.30 -25.14 -20.89
N ALA A 379 -0.40 -26.37 -21.42
CA ALA A 379 -0.13 -26.71 -22.82
C ALA A 379 -1.40 -27.14 -23.59
N GLY A 380 -2.58 -26.93 -23.00
CA GLY A 380 -3.84 -27.35 -23.60
C GLY A 380 -4.30 -28.74 -23.12
N VAL A 381 -5.16 -29.38 -23.89
CA VAL A 381 -5.65 -30.74 -23.64
C VAL A 381 -5.16 -31.67 -24.74
N ASN A 382 -5.00 -32.95 -24.40
CA ASN A 382 -4.67 -33.98 -25.38
C ASN A 382 -5.92 -34.49 -26.14
N GLU A 383 -5.77 -35.42 -27.07
CA GLU A 383 -6.84 -35.99 -27.88
C GLU A 383 -7.98 -36.68 -27.08
N VAL A 384 -7.70 -37.09 -25.84
CA VAL A 384 -8.69 -37.71 -24.92
C VAL A 384 -9.21 -36.74 -23.86
N GLY A 385 -8.93 -35.42 -24.00
CA GLY A 385 -9.45 -34.38 -23.13
C GLY A 385 -8.71 -34.19 -21.79
N LEU A 386 -7.52 -34.81 -21.59
CA LEU A 386 -6.72 -34.62 -20.38
C LEU A 386 -5.86 -33.34 -20.47
N PRO A 387 -5.78 -32.55 -19.40
CA PRO A 387 -4.95 -31.36 -19.37
C PRO A 387 -3.47 -31.71 -19.49
N MET A 388 -2.71 -30.86 -20.18
CA MET A 388 -1.26 -31.00 -20.38
C MET A 388 -0.50 -29.80 -19.86
N TRP A 389 0.70 -30.04 -19.36
CA TRP A 389 1.66 -29.04 -18.90
C TRP A 389 3.00 -29.20 -19.60
N TYR A 390 3.70 -28.10 -19.84
CA TYR A 390 5.06 -28.15 -20.39
C TYR A 390 6.03 -28.70 -19.35
N LYS A 391 7.00 -29.49 -19.82
CA LYS A 391 8.21 -29.87 -19.09
C LYS A 391 9.34 -28.90 -19.40
N SER A 392 10.43 -28.98 -18.65
CA SER A 392 11.64 -28.15 -18.85
C SER A 392 12.32 -28.35 -20.22
N ASP A 393 12.16 -29.53 -20.81
CA ASP A 393 12.66 -29.88 -22.15
C ASP A 393 11.76 -29.43 -23.33
N GLY A 394 10.65 -28.73 -23.02
CA GLY A 394 9.68 -28.27 -24.01
C GLY A 394 8.65 -29.32 -24.43
N THR A 395 8.78 -30.58 -24.00
CA THR A 395 7.74 -31.60 -24.21
C THR A 395 6.57 -31.40 -23.25
N THR A 396 5.48 -32.13 -23.46
CA THR A 396 4.28 -32.04 -22.61
C THR A 396 4.04 -33.30 -21.79
N THR A 397 3.30 -33.17 -20.70
CA THR A 397 2.89 -34.25 -19.81
C THR A 397 1.46 -34.02 -19.31
N THR A 398 0.71 -35.11 -19.12
CA THR A 398 -0.62 -35.08 -18.47
C THR A 398 -0.52 -35.25 -16.94
N THR A 399 0.67 -35.55 -16.43
CA THR A 399 0.90 -35.70 -15.00
C THR A 399 1.37 -34.35 -14.40
N TRP A 400 0.58 -33.80 -13.47
CA TRP A 400 0.86 -32.51 -12.86
C TRP A 400 2.27 -32.42 -12.28
N ASP A 401 2.71 -33.44 -11.52
CA ASP A 401 4.03 -33.42 -10.84
C ASP A 401 5.20 -33.36 -11.79
N ASN A 402 5.05 -33.86 -13.01
CA ASN A 402 6.08 -33.85 -14.04
C ASN A 402 6.11 -32.56 -14.86
N GLY A 403 5.12 -31.68 -14.70
CA GLY A 403 5.13 -30.35 -15.31
C GLY A 403 6.16 -29.44 -14.67
N ALA A 404 6.90 -28.68 -15.48
CA ALA A 404 7.89 -27.72 -15.00
C ALA A 404 7.27 -26.37 -14.67
N TYR A 405 7.94 -25.64 -13.76
CA TYR A 405 7.63 -24.27 -13.45
C TYR A 405 8.46 -23.32 -14.32
N PHE A 406 7.88 -22.21 -14.69
CA PHE A 406 8.48 -21.19 -15.55
C PHE A 406 8.25 -19.79 -15.00
N LEU A 407 9.13 -18.86 -15.32
CA LEU A 407 8.87 -17.43 -15.14
C LEU A 407 7.82 -17.00 -16.18
N CYS A 408 6.67 -16.54 -15.72
CA CYS A 408 5.50 -16.31 -16.55
C CYS A 408 5.05 -14.83 -16.56
N GLY A 409 5.99 -13.89 -16.47
CA GLY A 409 5.70 -12.46 -16.42
C GLY A 409 5.38 -11.98 -15.00
N ASP A 410 4.82 -10.80 -14.86
CA ASP A 410 4.62 -10.11 -13.58
C ASP A 410 3.28 -9.36 -13.51
N PRO A 411 2.85 -8.90 -12.32
CA PRO A 411 1.56 -8.23 -12.16
C PRO A 411 1.53 -6.76 -12.57
N HIS A 412 2.68 -6.16 -12.91
CA HIS A 412 2.74 -4.73 -13.22
C HIS A 412 2.24 -4.47 -14.65
N PRO A 413 1.31 -3.52 -14.84
CA PRO A 413 0.91 -3.14 -16.18
C PRO A 413 2.04 -2.40 -16.90
N ASP A 414 2.18 -2.64 -18.22
CA ASP A 414 3.13 -1.91 -19.07
C ASP A 414 2.73 -0.43 -19.19
N VAL A 415 1.43 -0.19 -19.38
CA VAL A 415 0.87 1.15 -19.51
C VAL A 415 -0.49 1.21 -18.83
N TYR A 416 -0.73 2.24 -18.06
CA TYR A 416 -2.02 2.51 -17.44
C TYR A 416 -2.34 4.00 -17.41
N GLY A 417 -3.62 4.32 -17.30
CA GLY A 417 -4.05 5.70 -17.24
C GLY A 417 -5.55 5.88 -17.48
N GLY A 418 -5.92 7.07 -17.92
CA GLY A 418 -7.29 7.40 -18.23
C GLY A 418 -7.39 8.44 -19.34
N PHE A 419 -8.51 8.46 -20.01
CA PHE A 419 -8.88 9.56 -20.89
C PHE A 419 -10.32 9.96 -20.66
N GLY A 420 -10.60 11.23 -20.82
CA GLY A 420 -11.92 11.78 -20.59
C GLY A 420 -12.29 12.86 -21.61
N THR A 421 -13.57 13.05 -21.76
CA THR A 421 -14.13 14.13 -22.55
C THR A 421 -15.32 14.75 -21.85
N SER A 422 -15.42 16.08 -21.90
CA SER A 422 -16.55 16.83 -21.35
C SER A 422 -17.02 17.85 -22.38
N LEU A 423 -18.30 17.80 -22.72
CA LEU A 423 -18.98 18.69 -23.66
C LEU A 423 -20.14 19.37 -22.95
N ASN A 424 -20.09 20.71 -22.86
CA ASN A 424 -21.23 21.51 -22.48
C ASN A 424 -21.75 22.23 -23.72
N ALA A 425 -22.97 22.00 -24.09
CA ALA A 425 -23.55 22.60 -25.30
C ALA A 425 -25.04 22.90 -25.10
N HIS A 426 -25.44 24.19 -25.26
CA HIS A 426 -26.82 24.64 -25.25
C HIS A 426 -27.66 24.16 -24.05
N GLY A 427 -27.05 24.06 -22.85
CA GLY A 427 -27.71 23.62 -21.62
C GLY A 427 -27.65 22.11 -21.39
N PHE A 428 -26.96 21.34 -22.25
CA PHE A 428 -26.66 19.91 -22.04
C PHE A 428 -25.22 19.75 -21.60
N ASP A 429 -25.03 18.89 -20.61
CA ASP A 429 -23.71 18.47 -20.09
C ASP A 429 -23.51 17.00 -20.36
N PHE A 430 -22.43 16.66 -21.04
CA PHE A 430 -22.00 15.29 -21.32
C PHE A 430 -20.56 15.08 -20.88
N THR A 431 -20.35 14.12 -19.99
CA THR A 431 -19.00 13.76 -19.52
C THR A 431 -18.82 12.24 -19.52
N VAL A 432 -17.72 11.78 -20.12
CA VAL A 432 -17.32 10.36 -20.10
C VAL A 432 -15.86 10.28 -19.72
N ASN A 433 -15.55 9.35 -18.81
CA ASN A 433 -14.18 9.03 -18.40
C ASN A 433 -13.95 7.53 -18.56
N PHE A 434 -12.79 7.19 -19.11
CA PHE A 434 -12.32 5.82 -19.27
C PHE A 434 -11.02 5.64 -18.48
N LEU A 435 -10.89 4.49 -17.84
CA LEU A 435 -9.65 4.02 -17.25
C LEU A 435 -9.16 2.84 -18.09
N TYR A 436 -7.86 2.75 -18.25
CA TYR A 436 -7.23 1.64 -18.95
C TYR A 436 -5.98 1.16 -18.23
N SER A 437 -5.74 -0.15 -18.34
CA SER A 437 -4.53 -0.82 -17.87
C SER A 437 -4.21 -1.91 -18.88
N VAL A 438 -3.04 -1.87 -19.45
CA VAL A 438 -2.58 -2.78 -20.50
C VAL A 438 -1.30 -3.46 -20.05
N GLY A 439 -1.17 -4.75 -20.32
CA GLY A 439 -0.09 -5.57 -19.78
C GLY A 439 -0.34 -5.98 -18.33
N GLY A 440 0.68 -6.60 -17.72
CA GLY A 440 0.55 -7.22 -16.41
C GLY A 440 -0.26 -8.50 -16.43
N GLN A 441 -0.04 -9.35 -15.45
CA GLN A 441 -0.72 -10.64 -15.34
C GLN A 441 -1.36 -10.78 -13.96
N VAL A 442 -2.63 -11.15 -13.92
CA VAL A 442 -3.42 -11.29 -12.69
C VAL A 442 -3.81 -12.75 -12.50
N MET A 443 -3.66 -13.27 -11.30
CA MET A 443 -4.21 -14.57 -10.94
C MET A 443 -5.71 -14.46 -10.67
N ASP A 444 -6.52 -15.09 -11.51
CA ASP A 444 -7.96 -15.16 -11.30
C ASP A 444 -8.32 -16.28 -10.30
N ASN A 445 -8.31 -15.92 -9.03
CA ASN A 445 -8.69 -16.84 -7.95
C ASN A 445 -10.17 -17.24 -7.99
N GLY A 446 -11.04 -16.40 -8.54
CA GLY A 446 -12.45 -16.71 -8.73
C GLY A 446 -12.62 -17.84 -9.72
N TYR A 447 -12.00 -17.70 -10.90
CA TYR A 447 -12.02 -18.73 -11.92
C TYR A 447 -11.33 -20.02 -11.45
N LEU A 448 -10.18 -19.92 -10.77
CA LEU A 448 -9.48 -21.08 -10.19
C LEU A 448 -10.40 -21.86 -9.21
N GLY A 449 -11.15 -21.15 -8.38
CA GLY A 449 -12.12 -21.77 -7.45
C GLY A 449 -13.29 -22.46 -8.18
N LEU A 450 -13.71 -21.92 -9.34
CA LEU A 450 -14.79 -22.49 -10.15
C LEU A 450 -14.33 -23.71 -10.98
N MET A 451 -13.05 -23.81 -11.29
CA MET A 451 -12.44 -24.93 -12.05
C MET A 451 -12.07 -26.12 -11.18
N GLY A 452 -12.31 -26.07 -9.87
CA GLY A 452 -12.08 -27.19 -8.96
C GLY A 452 -12.98 -28.38 -9.32
N VAL A 453 -12.40 -29.60 -9.37
CA VAL A 453 -13.17 -30.83 -9.63
C VAL A 453 -13.94 -31.22 -8.35
N PRO A 454 -15.30 -31.37 -8.42
CA PRO A 454 -16.04 -31.86 -7.27
C PRO A 454 -15.70 -33.33 -7.01
N TYR A 455 -15.31 -33.67 -5.78
CA TYR A 455 -15.18 -35.05 -5.38
C TYR A 455 -16.09 -35.36 -4.19
N ALA A 456 -16.50 -36.61 -4.08
CA ALA A 456 -17.47 -37.05 -3.09
C ALA A 456 -17.05 -36.70 -1.66
N GLY A 457 -17.93 -36.06 -0.91
CA GLY A 457 -17.74 -35.69 0.48
C GLY A 457 -17.28 -34.25 0.75
N VAL A 458 -17.06 -33.42 -0.28
CA VAL A 458 -16.80 -31.99 -0.13
C VAL A 458 -18.01 -31.21 -0.61
N SER A 459 -18.54 -30.31 0.23
CA SER A 459 -19.57 -29.36 -0.19
C SER A 459 -18.97 -28.45 -1.25
N GLY A 460 -19.25 -28.69 -2.50
CA GLY A 460 -18.76 -27.93 -3.62
C GLY A 460 -19.47 -26.59 -3.73
N GLY A 461 -18.70 -25.55 -4.08
CA GLY A 461 -19.26 -24.33 -4.65
C GLY A 461 -19.89 -24.58 -6.02
N ASN A 462 -20.46 -23.57 -6.63
CA ASN A 462 -20.86 -23.62 -8.02
C ASN A 462 -19.62 -23.76 -8.90
N TYR A 463 -19.57 -24.79 -9.73
CA TYR A 463 -18.48 -25.03 -10.67
C TYR A 463 -18.82 -24.42 -12.03
N HIS A 464 -17.80 -24.03 -12.78
CA HIS A 464 -17.98 -23.60 -14.16
C HIS A 464 -18.53 -24.77 -15.00
N LYS A 465 -19.39 -24.46 -15.94
CA LYS A 465 -20.09 -25.47 -16.74
C LYS A 465 -19.21 -26.17 -17.77
N ASP A 466 -18.09 -25.55 -18.20
CA ASP A 466 -17.22 -26.03 -19.30
C ASP A 466 -16.10 -26.91 -18.80
#